data_b3d3d94af9dd521df1604c97a95a85c7
#
_entry.id   b3d3d94af9dd521df1604c97a95a85c7
#
_cell.length_a   1.000
_cell.length_b   1.000
_cell.length_c   1.000
_cell.angle_alpha   90.00
_cell.angle_beta   90.00
_cell.angle_gamma   90.00
#
_symmetry.space_group_name_H-M   'P 1'
#
loop_
_entity.id
_entity.type
_entity.pdbx_description
1 polymer ?
#
loop_
_entity_poly.entity_id
_entity_poly.type
_entity_poly.pdbx_seq_one_letter_code
_entity_poly.pdbx_strand_id
1 'polypeptide(L)'
;GVGSWAAAIFHLLTHAFFKALLFLGAGSIIHAAHHEQDIRQMGGLRAKMKITFLTFAVGMMALSGVPFLFSGFWSKEGILHAAHAWPVSHLPLYIGLAAVVLTAFYMTRLVVEVFLGKPRSHAAEHAHESPASMTIPLVILAIGTVALGFIGTPKWPWLQTKLLGETEVHGHAIFGDGTGLMILSIILVGVGLGLAGWLYGRKLRTTATDSDPLETAIPGVFAALAARLGFDELYAATLYRLNDAVAVIADFFDRWVWDGMVRGLAAIGRWCGVMNLNNDEQVINAGFDATSAGLRSSGRAYARNQTGDAHGYLLTLAVGFVVLVVVLVIGGAR
;
A
#
# COMPACT_ATOMS: atom_id res chain seq x y z
N GLY A 1 12.30 -5.10 -20.26
CA GLY A 1 12.15 -4.50 -21.52
C GLY A 1 13.20 -4.83 -22.57
N VAL A 2 14.51 -4.64 -22.30
CA VAL A 2 15.58 -4.79 -23.30
C VAL A 2 16.13 -6.24 -23.44
N GLY A 3 15.44 -7.24 -22.95
CA GLY A 3 15.74 -8.65 -23.18
C GLY A 3 16.65 -9.35 -22.17
N SER A 4 17.34 -8.64 -21.27
CA SER A 4 18.20 -9.26 -20.25
C SER A 4 17.51 -9.36 -18.89
N TRP A 5 16.76 -10.44 -18.66
CA TRP A 5 16.12 -10.67 -17.37
C TRP A 5 17.12 -10.94 -16.23
N ALA A 6 18.28 -11.57 -16.53
CA ALA A 6 19.32 -11.81 -15.54
C ALA A 6 19.96 -10.51 -15.02
N ALA A 7 20.22 -9.53 -15.90
CA ALA A 7 20.66 -8.20 -15.49
C ALA A 7 19.61 -7.47 -14.66
N ALA A 8 18.32 -7.63 -15.02
CA ALA A 8 17.22 -7.03 -14.26
C ALA A 8 17.14 -7.61 -12.84
N ILE A 9 17.22 -8.94 -12.67
CA ILE A 9 17.20 -9.58 -11.35
C ILE A 9 18.44 -9.21 -10.53
N PHE A 10 19.61 -9.18 -11.15
CA PHE A 10 20.82 -8.74 -10.45
C PHE A 10 20.70 -7.29 -9.98
N HIS A 11 20.17 -6.40 -10.83
CA HIS A 11 19.93 -5.01 -10.41
C HIS A 11 18.87 -4.92 -9.32
N LEU A 12 17.78 -5.69 -9.40
CA LEU A 12 16.74 -5.72 -8.38
C LEU A 12 17.30 -6.15 -7.01
N LEU A 13 18.15 -7.18 -6.99
CA LEU A 13 18.81 -7.65 -5.78
C LEU A 13 19.70 -6.56 -5.16
N THR A 14 20.63 -6.00 -5.94
CA THR A 14 21.52 -4.95 -5.45
C THR A 14 20.77 -3.68 -5.07
N HIS A 15 19.73 -3.31 -5.85
CA HIS A 15 18.87 -2.18 -5.61
C HIS A 15 18.13 -2.28 -4.27
N ALA A 16 17.66 -3.47 -3.91
CA ALA A 16 16.96 -3.67 -2.62
C ALA A 16 17.87 -3.25 -1.44
N PHE A 17 19.16 -3.60 -1.47
CA PHE A 17 20.09 -3.27 -0.40
C PHE A 17 20.42 -1.77 -0.35
N PHE A 18 20.88 -1.18 -1.45
CA PHE A 18 21.28 0.23 -1.40
C PHE A 18 20.07 1.19 -1.31
N LYS A 19 18.89 0.81 -1.79
CA LYS A 19 17.69 1.63 -1.59
C LYS A 19 17.21 1.57 -0.14
N ALA A 20 17.11 0.38 0.44
CA ALA A 20 16.79 0.26 1.85
C ALA A 20 17.79 1.05 2.73
N LEU A 21 19.10 0.94 2.43
CA LEU A 21 20.14 1.71 3.11
C LEU A 21 19.90 3.22 3.06
N LEU A 22 19.61 3.76 1.88
CA LEU A 22 19.38 5.19 1.69
C LEU A 22 18.10 5.66 2.37
N PHE A 23 17.01 4.90 2.27
CA PHE A 23 15.74 5.28 2.90
C PHE A 23 15.78 5.17 4.43
N LEU A 24 16.37 4.10 4.98
CA LEU A 24 16.56 3.99 6.42
C LEU A 24 17.58 5.03 6.93
N GLY A 25 18.60 5.34 6.13
CA GLY A 25 19.53 6.43 6.41
C GLY A 25 18.85 7.80 6.42
N ALA A 26 17.95 8.06 5.48
CA ALA A 26 17.11 9.27 5.50
C ALA A 26 16.21 9.32 6.74
N GLY A 27 15.61 8.18 7.12
CA GLY A 27 14.84 8.06 8.37
C GLY A 27 15.69 8.39 9.62
N SER A 28 16.94 7.91 9.65
CA SER A 28 17.91 8.24 10.71
C SER A 28 18.20 9.74 10.77
N ILE A 29 18.38 10.40 9.61
CA ILE A 29 18.62 11.86 9.54
C ILE A 29 17.39 12.63 10.04
N ILE A 30 16.20 12.29 9.58
CA ILE A 30 14.95 12.93 9.96
C ILE A 30 14.69 12.76 11.47
N HIS A 31 14.95 11.57 12.01
CA HIS A 31 14.84 11.31 13.46
C HIS A 31 15.79 12.21 14.27
N ALA A 32 17.07 12.27 13.86
CA ALA A 32 18.09 13.08 14.53
C ALA A 32 17.85 14.59 14.39
N ALA A 33 17.22 15.03 13.31
CA ALA A 33 16.88 16.42 13.03
C ALA A 33 15.46 16.79 13.53
N HIS A 34 14.93 16.12 14.55
CA HIS A 34 13.63 16.42 15.16
C HIS A 34 12.47 16.51 14.15
N HIS A 35 12.41 15.54 13.22
CA HIS A 35 11.42 15.42 12.13
C HIS A 35 11.52 16.47 11.01
N GLU A 36 12.62 17.23 10.95
CA GLU A 36 12.88 18.11 9.82
C GLU A 36 13.15 17.28 8.54
N GLN A 37 12.50 17.64 7.44
CA GLN A 37 12.62 16.97 6.14
C GLN A 37 13.18 17.87 5.05
N ASP A 38 13.18 19.20 5.27
CA ASP A 38 13.71 20.13 4.30
C ASP A 38 15.24 20.17 4.38
N ILE A 39 15.90 19.69 3.32
CA ILE A 39 17.37 19.69 3.24
C ILE A 39 17.98 21.09 3.34
N ARG A 40 17.21 22.16 3.06
CA ARG A 40 17.65 23.55 3.23
C ARG A 40 17.88 23.91 4.69
N GLN A 41 17.15 23.27 5.61
CA GLN A 41 17.26 23.45 7.06
C GLN A 41 18.35 22.58 7.70
N MET A 42 18.93 21.63 6.92
CA MET A 42 19.96 20.71 7.40
C MET A 42 21.36 21.34 7.28
N GLY A 43 22.40 20.54 7.20
CA GLY A 43 23.79 20.93 7.02
C GLY A 43 24.66 20.54 8.20
N GLY A 44 25.96 20.27 7.94
CA GLY A 44 26.93 19.97 8.95
C GLY A 44 26.74 18.66 9.74
N LEU A 45 25.83 17.79 9.31
CA LEU A 45 25.48 16.56 10.05
C LEU A 45 26.59 15.50 10.06
N ARG A 46 27.58 15.60 9.15
CA ARG A 46 28.72 14.67 9.08
C ARG A 46 29.44 14.49 10.40
N ALA A 47 29.68 15.57 11.13
CA ALA A 47 30.43 15.53 12.39
C ALA A 47 29.62 14.90 13.54
N LYS A 48 28.30 15.01 13.47
CA LYS A 48 27.36 14.59 14.51
C LYS A 48 26.83 13.18 14.30
N MET A 49 26.69 12.75 13.04
CA MET A 49 26.11 11.48 12.62
C MET A 49 27.10 10.70 11.76
N LYS A 50 28.20 10.26 12.35
CA LYS A 50 29.32 9.64 11.63
C LYS A 50 28.95 8.30 10.98
N ILE A 51 28.23 7.44 11.71
CA ILE A 51 27.83 6.12 11.21
C ILE A 51 26.78 6.29 10.11
N THR A 52 25.77 7.09 10.35
CA THR A 52 24.73 7.40 9.35
C THR A 52 25.34 8.05 8.11
N PHE A 53 26.29 8.99 8.25
CA PHE A 53 26.98 9.59 7.11
C PHE A 53 27.75 8.56 6.28
N LEU A 54 28.55 7.72 6.92
CA LEU A 54 29.38 6.72 6.20
C LEU A 54 28.51 5.69 5.48
N THR A 55 27.49 5.17 6.13
CA THR A 55 26.58 4.19 5.53
C THR A 55 25.74 4.82 4.43
N PHE A 56 25.29 6.05 4.60
CA PHE A 56 24.57 6.81 3.56
C PHE A 56 25.49 7.09 2.35
N ALA A 57 26.76 7.43 2.57
CA ALA A 57 27.74 7.63 1.50
C ALA A 57 27.99 6.34 0.70
N VAL A 58 28.04 5.17 1.36
CA VAL A 58 28.11 3.86 0.69
C VAL A 58 26.88 3.65 -0.21
N GLY A 59 25.66 3.90 0.30
CA GLY A 59 24.43 3.80 -0.47
C GLY A 59 24.40 4.78 -1.66
N MET A 60 24.82 6.01 -1.44
CA MET A 60 24.96 7.03 -2.48
C MET A 60 25.94 6.61 -3.58
N MET A 61 27.12 6.10 -3.23
CA MET A 61 28.11 5.65 -4.20
C MET A 61 27.62 4.45 -5.01
N ALA A 62 26.91 3.52 -4.36
CA ALA A 62 26.26 2.39 -5.04
C ALA A 62 25.15 2.86 -6.00
N LEU A 63 24.27 3.74 -5.53
CA LEU A 63 23.19 4.28 -6.37
C LEU A 63 23.72 5.10 -7.54
N SER A 64 24.79 5.89 -7.34
CA SER A 64 25.45 6.66 -8.41
C SER A 64 26.16 5.77 -9.43
N GLY A 65 26.52 4.53 -9.04
CA GLY A 65 27.29 3.63 -9.90
C GLY A 65 28.79 3.92 -9.89
N VAL A 66 29.33 4.30 -8.71
CA VAL A 66 30.78 4.47 -8.55
C VAL A 66 31.49 3.16 -8.83
N PRO A 67 32.54 3.15 -9.70
CA PRO A 67 33.05 1.94 -10.29
C PRO A 67 33.70 0.97 -9.28
N PHE A 68 33.69 -0.30 -9.64
CA PHE A 68 34.41 -1.46 -9.09
C PHE A 68 33.96 -1.92 -7.71
N LEU A 69 33.90 -1.05 -6.72
CA LEU A 69 33.64 -1.44 -5.31
C LEU A 69 32.17 -1.67 -5.01
N PHE A 70 31.29 -0.92 -5.64
CA PHE A 70 29.87 -0.87 -5.30
C PHE A 70 29.01 -1.72 -6.23
N SER A 71 28.04 -2.42 -5.66
CA SER A 71 27.15 -3.34 -6.37
C SER A 71 26.33 -2.66 -7.48
N GLY A 72 25.96 -1.39 -7.27
CA GLY A 72 25.17 -0.63 -8.24
C GLY A 72 25.92 -0.37 -9.56
N PHE A 73 27.24 -0.32 -9.56
CA PHE A 73 28.04 -0.23 -10.78
C PHE A 73 27.84 -1.47 -11.66
N TRP A 74 28.13 -2.65 -11.12
CA TRP A 74 28.08 -3.90 -11.88
C TRP A 74 26.68 -4.21 -12.43
N SER A 75 25.67 -3.95 -11.62
CA SER A 75 24.30 -4.22 -12.03
C SER A 75 23.78 -3.21 -13.08
N LYS A 76 24.19 -1.94 -13.00
CA LYS A 76 23.86 -0.94 -14.04
C LYS A 76 24.59 -1.21 -15.34
N GLU A 77 25.87 -1.59 -15.28
CA GLU A 77 26.63 -1.99 -16.48
C GLU A 77 25.91 -3.12 -17.21
N GLY A 78 25.45 -4.16 -16.49
CA GLY A 78 24.68 -5.24 -17.12
C GLY A 78 23.41 -4.74 -17.85
N ILE A 79 22.72 -3.74 -17.31
CA ILE A 79 21.54 -3.15 -17.97
C ILE A 79 21.94 -2.31 -19.19
N LEU A 80 22.99 -1.48 -19.07
CA LEU A 80 23.47 -0.64 -20.19
C LEU A 80 23.98 -1.48 -21.36
N HIS A 81 24.70 -2.59 -21.08
CA HIS A 81 25.10 -3.55 -22.09
C HIS A 81 23.92 -4.21 -22.79
N ALA A 82 22.89 -4.64 -22.02
CA ALA A 82 21.68 -5.20 -22.60
C ALA A 82 20.94 -4.16 -23.47
N ALA A 83 20.90 -2.90 -23.04
CA ALA A 83 20.30 -1.81 -23.81
C ALA A 83 21.09 -1.46 -25.07
N HIS A 84 22.43 -1.60 -25.03
CA HIS A 84 23.30 -1.42 -26.20
C HIS A 84 23.10 -2.52 -27.24
N ALA A 85 23.02 -3.77 -26.80
CA ALA A 85 22.80 -4.94 -27.65
C ALA A 85 21.36 -5.08 -28.15
N TRP A 86 20.43 -4.24 -27.69
CA TRP A 86 19.03 -4.36 -28.08
C TRP A 86 18.80 -3.91 -29.54
N PRO A 87 18.30 -4.82 -30.44
CA PRO A 87 18.29 -4.55 -31.88
C PRO A 87 17.21 -3.58 -32.33
N VAL A 88 16.21 -3.28 -31.46
CA VAL A 88 15.03 -2.50 -31.88
C VAL A 88 15.33 -0.99 -31.81
N SER A 89 16.05 -0.53 -30.78
CA SER A 89 16.32 0.90 -30.61
C SER A 89 17.44 1.13 -29.59
N HIS A 90 18.26 2.15 -29.80
CA HIS A 90 19.25 2.62 -28.84
C HIS A 90 18.70 3.66 -27.84
N LEU A 91 17.40 4.04 -27.94
CA LEU A 91 16.80 5.01 -27.05
C LEU A 91 16.92 4.63 -25.56
N PRO A 92 16.68 3.37 -25.14
CA PRO A 92 16.87 2.96 -23.74
C PRO A 92 18.31 3.15 -23.25
N LEU A 93 19.31 2.94 -24.11
CA LEU A 93 20.71 3.20 -23.78
C LEU A 93 20.96 4.69 -23.49
N TYR A 94 20.51 5.58 -24.39
CA TYR A 94 20.71 7.02 -24.20
C TYR A 94 20.00 7.57 -22.96
N ILE A 95 18.78 7.11 -22.70
CA ILE A 95 18.03 7.44 -21.46
C ILE A 95 18.79 6.90 -20.24
N GLY A 96 19.30 5.66 -20.30
CA GLY A 96 20.09 5.06 -19.24
C GLY A 96 21.36 5.85 -18.92
N LEU A 97 22.12 6.25 -19.94
CA LEU A 97 23.34 7.08 -19.79
C LEU A 97 23.02 8.46 -19.20
N ALA A 98 21.96 9.12 -19.65
CA ALA A 98 21.50 10.38 -19.06
C ALA A 98 21.10 10.19 -17.58
N ALA A 99 20.40 9.11 -17.26
CA ALA A 99 20.01 8.79 -15.89
C ALA A 99 21.24 8.53 -14.98
N VAL A 100 22.33 7.97 -15.50
CA VAL A 100 23.59 7.79 -14.76
C VAL A 100 24.14 9.14 -14.30
N VAL A 101 24.27 10.11 -15.23
CA VAL A 101 24.77 11.47 -14.90
C VAL A 101 23.88 12.15 -13.89
N LEU A 102 22.56 12.16 -14.15
CA LEU A 102 21.59 12.82 -13.27
C LEU A 102 21.57 12.20 -11.87
N THR A 103 21.66 10.87 -11.78
CA THR A 103 21.70 10.16 -10.50
C THR A 103 22.93 10.54 -9.68
N ALA A 104 24.08 10.53 -10.28
CA ALA A 104 25.34 10.94 -9.64
C ALA A 104 25.28 12.41 -9.19
N PHE A 105 24.71 13.28 -10.01
CA PHE A 105 24.57 14.69 -9.73
C PHE A 105 23.64 14.94 -8.52
N TYR A 106 22.38 14.46 -8.55
CA TYR A 106 21.43 14.78 -7.48
C TYR A 106 21.80 14.12 -6.15
N MET A 107 22.41 12.94 -6.18
CA MET A 107 22.86 12.27 -4.95
C MET A 107 24.03 13.00 -4.30
N THR A 108 24.97 13.50 -5.10
CA THR A 108 26.05 14.35 -4.59
C THR A 108 25.51 15.65 -3.99
N ARG A 109 24.58 16.32 -4.67
CA ARG A 109 23.89 17.49 -4.12
C ARG A 109 23.26 17.17 -2.77
N LEU A 110 22.51 16.07 -2.66
CA LEU A 110 21.87 15.66 -1.41
C LEU A 110 22.89 15.49 -0.29
N VAL A 111 23.98 14.76 -0.53
CA VAL A 111 25.02 14.52 0.48
C VAL A 111 25.72 15.81 0.89
N VAL A 112 26.03 16.70 -0.05
CA VAL A 112 26.66 17.99 0.24
C VAL A 112 25.72 18.87 1.09
N GLU A 113 24.47 18.99 0.71
CA GLU A 113 23.48 19.84 1.41
C GLU A 113 23.16 19.33 2.81
N VAL A 114 23.08 18.03 3.02
CA VAL A 114 22.70 17.46 4.31
C VAL A 114 23.88 17.32 5.27
N PHE A 115 25.02 16.83 4.78
CA PHE A 115 26.11 16.42 5.67
C PHE A 115 27.27 17.43 5.77
N LEU A 116 27.46 18.26 4.73
CA LEU A 116 28.57 19.22 4.73
C LEU A 116 28.12 20.62 5.14
N GLY A 117 29.10 21.52 5.28
CA GLY A 117 28.86 22.89 5.69
C GLY A 117 28.61 23.06 7.20
N LYS A 118 27.77 24.04 7.53
CA LYS A 118 27.35 24.35 8.91
C LYS A 118 25.88 24.02 9.10
N PRO A 119 25.44 23.70 10.32
CA PRO A 119 24.01 23.58 10.62
C PRO A 119 23.25 24.85 10.26
N ARG A 120 22.09 24.72 9.62
CA ARG A 120 21.28 25.83 9.13
C ARG A 120 19.97 26.02 9.89
N SER A 121 19.71 25.16 10.88
CA SER A 121 18.57 25.27 11.78
C SER A 121 18.94 24.80 13.17
N HIS A 122 18.13 25.17 14.16
CA HIS A 122 18.25 24.67 15.54
C HIS A 122 18.17 23.14 15.59
N ALA A 123 17.31 22.52 14.80
CA ALA A 123 17.19 21.05 14.68
C ALA A 123 18.51 20.41 14.20
N ALA A 124 19.14 20.98 13.18
CA ALA A 124 20.44 20.49 12.68
C ALA A 124 21.58 20.75 13.69
N GLU A 125 21.51 21.83 14.47
CA GLU A 125 22.49 22.15 15.49
C GLU A 125 22.47 21.17 16.66
N HIS A 126 21.31 20.65 17.04
CA HIS A 126 21.13 19.71 18.15
C HIS A 126 21.03 18.25 17.70
N ALA A 127 21.19 17.99 16.40
CA ALA A 127 21.20 16.64 15.88
C ALA A 127 22.31 15.78 16.51
N HIS A 128 22.03 14.51 16.73
CA HIS A 128 22.97 13.52 17.29
C HIS A 128 22.84 12.20 16.52
N GLU A 129 23.81 11.30 16.67
CA GLU A 129 23.74 9.98 16.04
C GLU A 129 22.53 9.19 16.55
N SER A 130 21.89 8.47 15.65
CA SER A 130 20.74 7.63 15.98
C SER A 130 21.16 6.43 16.86
N PRO A 131 20.22 5.86 17.64
CA PRO A 131 20.50 4.71 18.51
C PRO A 131 20.98 3.48 17.72
N ALA A 132 21.61 2.52 18.41
CA ALA A 132 22.15 1.30 17.81
C ALA A 132 21.10 0.48 17.07
N SER A 133 19.84 0.50 17.52
CA SER A 133 18.71 -0.14 16.85
C SER A 133 18.47 0.36 15.42
N MET A 134 18.86 1.59 15.11
CA MET A 134 18.78 2.17 13.75
C MET A 134 20.11 2.04 13.01
N THR A 135 21.25 2.27 13.67
CA THR A 135 22.57 2.27 13.01
C THR A 135 23.09 0.88 12.67
N ILE A 136 22.77 -0.16 13.46
CA ILE A 136 23.16 -1.56 13.15
C ILE A 136 22.56 -2.03 11.80
N PRO A 137 21.25 -1.88 11.55
CA PRO A 137 20.69 -2.20 10.22
C PRO A 137 21.35 -1.44 9.08
N LEU A 138 21.70 -0.15 9.28
CA LEU A 138 22.42 0.63 8.26
C LEU A 138 23.78 0.03 7.93
N VAL A 139 24.54 -0.41 8.94
CA VAL A 139 25.85 -1.04 8.73
C VAL A 139 25.71 -2.38 8.00
N ILE A 140 24.73 -3.22 8.39
CA ILE A 140 24.47 -4.50 7.73
C ILE A 140 24.12 -4.27 6.26
N LEU A 141 23.23 -3.34 5.96
CA LEU A 141 22.85 -3.00 4.59
C LEU A 141 24.01 -2.41 3.79
N ALA A 142 24.88 -1.60 4.42
CA ALA A 142 26.08 -1.06 3.76
C ALA A 142 27.07 -2.16 3.37
N ILE A 143 27.30 -3.14 4.26
CA ILE A 143 28.14 -4.32 3.96
C ILE A 143 27.50 -5.11 2.81
N GLY A 144 26.20 -5.40 2.85
CA GLY A 144 25.48 -6.08 1.78
C GLY A 144 25.55 -5.31 0.45
N THR A 145 25.44 -3.98 0.50
CA THR A 145 25.55 -3.10 -0.68
C THR A 145 26.90 -3.23 -1.39
N VAL A 146 27.98 -3.46 -0.66
CA VAL A 146 29.30 -3.71 -1.24
C VAL A 146 29.44 -5.18 -1.66
N ALA A 147 29.16 -6.11 -0.75
CA ALA A 147 29.43 -7.54 -0.94
C ALA A 147 28.65 -8.15 -2.12
N LEU A 148 27.37 -7.78 -2.29
CA LEU A 148 26.52 -8.31 -3.35
C LEU A 148 26.96 -7.89 -4.75
N GLY A 149 27.76 -6.85 -4.88
CA GLY A 149 28.34 -6.48 -6.17
C GLY A 149 29.24 -7.58 -6.74
N PHE A 150 29.98 -8.25 -5.90
CA PHE A 150 30.98 -9.23 -6.33
C PHE A 150 30.39 -10.50 -6.94
N ILE A 151 29.19 -10.95 -6.50
CA ILE A 151 28.55 -12.19 -7.01
C ILE A 151 28.06 -12.09 -8.45
N GLY A 152 28.09 -10.91 -9.05
CA GLY A 152 27.71 -10.64 -10.44
C GLY A 152 28.81 -9.99 -11.25
N THR A 153 30.04 -9.99 -10.75
CA THR A 153 31.23 -9.47 -11.53
C THR A 153 31.62 -10.43 -12.64
N PRO A 154 32.34 -9.95 -13.69
CA PRO A 154 32.87 -10.79 -14.76
C PRO A 154 33.79 -11.90 -14.26
N LYS A 155 34.51 -11.63 -13.16
CA LYS A 155 35.43 -12.61 -12.56
C LYS A 155 34.69 -13.65 -11.72
N TRP A 156 33.53 -13.33 -11.23
CA TRP A 156 32.71 -14.24 -10.44
C TRP A 156 31.22 -14.07 -10.78
N PRO A 157 30.76 -14.55 -11.95
CA PRO A 157 29.40 -14.43 -12.44
C PRO A 157 28.44 -15.46 -11.79
N TRP A 158 28.57 -15.69 -10.47
CA TRP A 158 27.87 -16.74 -9.76
C TRP A 158 26.35 -16.62 -9.92
N LEU A 159 25.81 -15.41 -9.80
CA LEU A 159 24.38 -15.19 -9.91
C LEU A 159 23.87 -15.47 -11.33
N GLN A 160 24.57 -14.97 -12.32
CA GLN A 160 24.22 -15.19 -13.74
C GLN A 160 24.30 -16.67 -14.10
N THR A 161 25.34 -17.37 -13.65
CA THR A 161 25.49 -18.81 -13.85
C THR A 161 24.34 -19.61 -13.23
N LYS A 162 23.88 -19.21 -12.04
CA LYS A 162 22.73 -19.86 -11.38
C LYS A 162 21.42 -19.56 -12.07
N LEU A 163 21.25 -18.39 -12.67
CA LEU A 163 20.03 -18.00 -13.35
C LEU A 163 19.94 -18.54 -14.78
N LEU A 164 21.05 -18.49 -15.55
CA LEU A 164 21.06 -18.82 -16.97
C LEU A 164 21.61 -20.22 -17.29
N GLY A 165 22.29 -20.87 -16.32
CA GLY A 165 23.05 -22.08 -16.56
C GLY A 165 24.51 -21.82 -17.05
N GLU A 166 25.35 -22.81 -16.88
CA GLU A 166 26.81 -22.64 -17.17
C GLU A 166 27.14 -22.43 -18.65
N THR A 167 26.35 -23.04 -19.54
CA THR A 167 26.57 -22.98 -20.99
C THR A 167 26.28 -21.60 -21.59
N GLU A 168 25.35 -20.85 -21.05
CA GLU A 168 24.99 -19.54 -21.58
C GLU A 168 25.91 -18.40 -21.08
N VAL A 169 26.50 -18.56 -19.90
CA VAL A 169 27.38 -17.53 -19.32
C VAL A 169 28.74 -17.46 -20.05
N HIS A 170 29.20 -18.58 -20.58
CA HIS A 170 30.48 -18.62 -21.36
C HIS A 170 30.34 -18.05 -22.79
N GLY A 171 29.13 -17.95 -23.32
CA GLY A 171 28.87 -17.38 -24.65
C GLY A 171 28.65 -15.86 -24.66
N HIS A 172 28.33 -15.28 -23.52
CA HIS A 172 28.15 -13.84 -23.36
C HIS A 172 29.14 -13.32 -22.33
N ALA A 173 30.36 -13.00 -22.75
CA ALA A 173 31.18 -12.10 -21.98
C ALA A 173 30.37 -10.82 -21.77
N ILE A 174 29.80 -10.64 -20.55
CA ILE A 174 29.05 -9.44 -20.17
C ILE A 174 29.83 -8.15 -20.48
N PHE A 175 31.13 -8.30 -20.79
CA PHE A 175 32.10 -7.26 -21.04
C PHE A 175 32.91 -7.50 -22.33
N GLY A 176 32.43 -8.33 -23.28
CA GLY A 176 33.07 -8.52 -24.58
C GLY A 176 33.44 -7.17 -25.24
N ASP A 177 32.95 -6.83 -26.38
CA ASP A 177 33.23 -5.55 -27.07
C ASP A 177 32.74 -4.29 -26.30
N GLY A 178 32.25 -4.42 -25.07
CA GLY A 178 31.64 -3.36 -24.24
C GLY A 178 32.61 -2.54 -23.38
N THR A 179 33.91 -2.69 -23.49
CA THR A 179 34.88 -1.90 -22.69
C THR A 179 34.72 -0.40 -22.94
N GLY A 180 34.38 0.01 -24.16
CA GLY A 180 34.11 1.40 -24.49
C GLY A 180 32.89 1.97 -23.77
N LEU A 181 31.80 1.20 -23.65
CA LEU A 181 30.59 1.60 -22.95
C LEU A 181 30.83 1.72 -21.44
N MET A 182 31.56 0.78 -20.85
CA MET A 182 31.96 0.82 -19.44
C MET A 182 32.85 2.05 -19.14
N ILE A 183 33.81 2.38 -19.97
CA ILE A 183 34.61 3.60 -19.81
C ILE A 183 33.73 4.85 -19.92
N LEU A 184 32.81 4.88 -20.87
CA LEU A 184 31.87 5.99 -21.04
C LEU A 184 31.03 6.15 -19.78
N SER A 185 30.45 5.08 -19.22
CA SER A 185 29.63 5.14 -18.02
C SER A 185 30.44 5.65 -16.81
N ILE A 186 31.68 5.20 -16.64
CA ILE A 186 32.61 5.69 -15.60
C ILE A 186 32.86 7.19 -15.75
N ILE A 187 33.13 7.66 -16.96
CA ILE A 187 33.31 9.10 -17.22
C ILE A 187 32.05 9.87 -16.87
N LEU A 188 30.87 9.37 -17.27
CA LEU A 188 29.58 10.02 -16.99
C LEU A 188 29.26 10.07 -15.49
N VAL A 189 29.54 9.02 -14.73
CA VAL A 189 29.46 9.04 -13.26
C VAL A 189 30.40 10.12 -12.71
N GLY A 190 31.66 10.13 -13.16
CA GLY A 190 32.65 11.14 -12.75
C GLY A 190 32.21 12.57 -13.06
N VAL A 191 31.61 12.80 -14.22
CA VAL A 191 31.05 14.09 -14.63
C VAL A 191 29.88 14.49 -13.69
N GLY A 192 28.95 13.58 -13.42
CA GLY A 192 27.82 13.85 -12.51
C GLY A 192 28.28 14.20 -11.09
N LEU A 193 29.19 13.39 -10.52
CA LEU A 193 29.76 13.65 -9.18
C LEU A 193 30.58 14.96 -9.16
N GLY A 194 31.42 15.16 -10.19
CA GLY A 194 32.32 16.32 -10.30
C GLY A 194 31.55 17.63 -10.46
N LEU A 195 30.56 17.68 -11.35
CA LEU A 195 29.72 18.86 -11.55
C LEU A 195 28.95 19.24 -10.28
N ALA A 196 28.31 18.26 -9.63
CA ALA A 196 27.60 18.54 -8.39
C ALA A 196 28.55 18.94 -7.25
N GLY A 197 29.68 18.25 -7.12
CA GLY A 197 30.72 18.60 -6.14
C GLY A 197 31.31 19.99 -6.37
N TRP A 198 31.51 20.38 -7.64
CA TRP A 198 31.97 21.72 -7.99
C TRP A 198 30.91 22.79 -7.71
N LEU A 199 29.65 22.54 -8.09
CA LEU A 199 28.57 23.51 -7.97
C LEU A 199 28.15 23.73 -6.49
N TYR A 200 27.98 22.65 -5.74
CA TYR A 200 27.48 22.69 -4.36
C TYR A 200 28.60 22.66 -3.32
N GLY A 201 29.75 22.06 -3.62
CA GLY A 201 30.86 21.95 -2.69
C GLY A 201 31.72 23.20 -2.56
N ARG A 202 31.79 24.03 -3.61
CA ARG A 202 32.59 25.29 -3.58
C ARG A 202 31.90 26.41 -2.79
N LYS A 203 30.58 26.47 -2.83
CA LYS A 203 29.79 27.48 -2.13
C LYS A 203 28.70 26.81 -1.32
N LEU A 204 29.12 26.30 -0.16
CA LEU A 204 28.21 25.69 0.80
C LEU A 204 27.25 26.76 1.31
N ARG A 205 25.96 26.41 1.39
CA ARG A 205 24.94 27.28 1.99
C ARG A 205 25.27 27.56 3.44
N THR A 206 25.04 28.78 3.85
CA THR A 206 25.22 29.23 5.25
C THR A 206 23.90 29.40 5.97
N THR A 207 22.84 29.75 5.24
CA THR A 207 21.48 29.90 5.76
C THR A 207 20.47 29.09 4.95
N ALA A 208 19.32 28.81 5.54
CA ALA A 208 18.23 28.08 4.88
C ALA A 208 17.61 28.86 3.71
N THR A 209 17.73 30.21 3.75
CA THR A 209 17.17 31.13 2.77
C THR A 209 18.10 31.44 1.61
N ASP A 210 19.36 30.97 1.65
CA ASP A 210 20.29 31.14 0.53
C ASP A 210 19.70 30.48 -0.74
N SER A 211 19.82 31.18 -1.89
CA SER A 211 19.38 30.65 -3.18
C SER A 211 20.17 29.41 -3.57
N ASP A 212 19.52 28.46 -4.26
CA ASP A 212 20.21 27.28 -4.78
C ASP A 212 21.20 27.70 -5.90
N PRO A 213 22.42 27.16 -5.90
CA PRO A 213 23.36 27.43 -6.99
C PRO A 213 22.82 27.08 -8.37
N LEU A 214 21.96 26.06 -8.50
CA LEU A 214 21.31 25.71 -9.76
C LEU A 214 20.22 26.72 -10.14
N GLU A 215 19.52 27.29 -9.17
CA GLU A 215 18.52 28.35 -9.40
C GLU A 215 19.16 29.60 -10.03
N THR A 216 20.36 29.96 -9.53
CA THR A 216 21.10 31.11 -10.09
C THR A 216 21.73 30.80 -11.45
N ALA A 217 22.15 29.54 -11.67
CA ALA A 217 22.80 29.14 -12.93
C ALA A 217 21.79 28.94 -14.08
N ILE A 218 20.66 28.26 -13.82
CA ILE A 218 19.65 27.89 -14.83
C ILE A 218 18.24 28.05 -14.24
N PRO A 219 17.75 29.28 -14.06
CA PRO A 219 16.50 29.55 -13.33
C PRO A 219 15.26 28.89 -13.94
N GLY A 220 15.17 28.81 -15.28
CA GLY A 220 14.04 28.18 -15.96
C GLY A 220 13.96 26.67 -15.72
N VAL A 221 15.10 25.97 -15.78
CA VAL A 221 15.17 24.52 -15.49
C VAL A 221 14.88 24.27 -14.01
N PHE A 222 15.46 25.10 -13.13
CA PHE A 222 15.20 24.98 -11.69
C PHE A 222 13.72 25.14 -11.36
N ALA A 223 13.05 26.16 -11.92
CA ALA A 223 11.63 26.39 -11.72
C ALA A 223 10.78 25.21 -12.21
N ALA A 224 11.09 24.66 -13.39
CA ALA A 224 10.39 23.49 -13.92
C ALA A 224 10.58 22.23 -13.02
N LEU A 225 11.80 22.02 -12.52
CA LEU A 225 12.08 20.91 -11.60
C LEU A 225 11.43 21.13 -10.23
N ALA A 226 11.42 22.36 -9.71
CA ALA A 226 10.77 22.73 -8.45
C ALA A 226 9.25 22.57 -8.53
N ALA A 227 8.65 22.86 -9.69
CA ALA A 227 7.25 22.57 -10.00
C ALA A 227 7.00 21.09 -10.35
N ARG A 228 7.99 20.19 -10.12
CA ARG A 228 7.86 18.75 -10.43
C ARG A 228 7.41 18.47 -11.86
N LEU A 229 7.87 19.29 -12.81
CA LEU A 229 7.52 19.22 -14.23
C LEU A 229 6.01 19.33 -14.52
N GLY A 230 5.21 19.87 -13.59
CA GLY A 230 3.76 19.99 -13.72
C GLY A 230 2.98 18.67 -13.51
N PHE A 231 3.62 17.62 -13.01
CA PHE A 231 2.93 16.35 -12.78
C PHE A 231 1.85 16.44 -11.71
N ASP A 232 2.06 17.23 -10.66
CA ASP A 232 1.06 17.39 -9.59
C ASP A 232 -0.21 18.07 -10.13
N GLU A 233 -0.06 19.10 -10.97
CA GLU A 233 -1.15 19.79 -11.66
C GLU A 233 -1.86 18.86 -12.64
N LEU A 234 -1.10 18.04 -13.38
CA LEU A 234 -1.68 17.03 -14.28
C LEU A 234 -2.49 16.00 -13.50
N TYR A 235 -1.99 15.50 -12.38
CA TYR A 235 -2.72 14.56 -11.53
C TYR A 235 -3.96 15.18 -10.90
N ALA A 236 -3.86 16.43 -10.45
CA ALA A 236 -5.00 17.17 -9.93
C ALA A 236 -6.09 17.38 -11.00
N ALA A 237 -5.68 17.69 -12.23
CA ALA A 237 -6.61 17.91 -13.34
C ALA A 237 -7.24 16.62 -13.90
N THR A 238 -6.61 15.46 -13.71
CA THR A 238 -7.02 14.19 -14.33
C THR A 238 -7.40 13.13 -13.29
N LEU A 239 -6.43 12.60 -12.56
CA LEU A 239 -6.62 11.45 -11.67
C LEU A 239 -7.53 11.79 -10.48
N TYR A 240 -7.38 12.98 -9.88
CA TYR A 240 -8.24 13.36 -8.74
C TYR A 240 -9.68 13.55 -9.21
N ARG A 241 -9.90 14.19 -10.36
CA ARG A 241 -11.26 14.32 -10.93
C ARG A 241 -11.88 12.98 -11.30
N LEU A 242 -11.07 12.05 -11.85
CA LEU A 242 -11.53 10.70 -12.13
C LEU A 242 -11.89 9.96 -10.85
N ASN A 243 -11.03 10.07 -9.83
CA ASN A 243 -11.29 9.47 -8.52
C ASN A 243 -12.57 10.01 -7.89
N ASP A 244 -12.78 11.32 -7.94
CA ASP A 244 -14.01 11.94 -7.43
C ASP A 244 -15.25 11.46 -8.19
N ALA A 245 -15.18 11.32 -9.50
CA ALA A 245 -16.28 10.77 -10.30
C ALA A 245 -16.57 9.30 -9.92
N VAL A 246 -15.54 8.48 -9.77
CA VAL A 246 -15.69 7.09 -9.32
C VAL A 246 -16.24 7.02 -7.91
N ALA A 247 -15.80 7.90 -7.01
CA ALA A 247 -16.31 7.97 -5.65
C ALA A 247 -17.81 8.32 -5.61
N VAL A 248 -18.28 9.25 -6.43
CA VAL A 248 -19.71 9.59 -6.56
C VAL A 248 -20.52 8.39 -7.07
N ILE A 249 -19.99 7.67 -8.06
CA ILE A 249 -20.65 6.46 -8.57
C ILE A 249 -20.70 5.37 -7.50
N ALA A 250 -19.59 5.15 -6.79
CA ALA A 250 -19.53 4.17 -5.71
C ALA A 250 -20.51 4.51 -4.57
N ASP A 251 -20.58 5.78 -4.17
CA ASP A 251 -21.51 6.27 -3.16
C ASP A 251 -22.97 6.06 -3.58
N PHE A 252 -23.28 6.30 -4.88
CA PHE A 252 -24.61 6.02 -5.42
C PHE A 252 -24.96 4.51 -5.30
N PHE A 253 -24.05 3.62 -5.70
CA PHE A 253 -24.29 2.17 -5.59
C PHE A 253 -24.41 1.73 -4.14
N ASP A 254 -23.59 2.27 -3.24
CA ASP A 254 -23.63 1.93 -1.81
C ASP A 254 -24.98 2.31 -1.21
N ARG A 255 -25.41 3.56 -1.40
CA ARG A 255 -26.66 4.07 -0.81
C ARG A 255 -27.93 3.50 -1.43
N TRP A 256 -27.98 3.36 -2.76
CA TRP A 256 -29.22 2.98 -3.44
C TRP A 256 -29.34 1.49 -3.72
N VAL A 257 -28.25 0.82 -4.01
CA VAL A 257 -28.27 -0.61 -4.32
C VAL A 257 -28.06 -1.43 -3.04
N TRP A 258 -26.92 -1.30 -2.40
CA TRP A 258 -26.56 -2.17 -1.27
C TRP A 258 -27.38 -1.85 -0.03
N ASP A 259 -27.45 -0.61 0.38
CA ASP A 259 -28.23 -0.19 1.53
C ASP A 259 -29.76 -0.37 1.27
N GLY A 260 -30.20 -0.12 0.03
CA GLY A 260 -31.55 -0.44 -0.43
C GLY A 260 -31.89 -1.92 -0.29
N MET A 261 -31.01 -2.82 -0.70
CA MET A 261 -31.18 -4.28 -0.52
C MET A 261 -31.22 -4.67 0.95
N VAL A 262 -30.30 -4.15 1.75
CA VAL A 262 -30.26 -4.44 3.20
C VAL A 262 -31.54 -3.96 3.90
N ARG A 263 -31.99 -2.74 3.58
CA ARG A 263 -33.26 -2.21 4.13
C ARG A 263 -34.46 -3.02 3.65
N GLY A 264 -34.48 -3.44 2.41
CA GLY A 264 -35.52 -4.31 1.85
C GLY A 264 -35.61 -5.66 2.59
N LEU A 265 -34.47 -6.34 2.75
CA LEU A 265 -34.40 -7.59 3.52
C LEU A 265 -34.81 -7.40 4.98
N ALA A 266 -34.37 -6.32 5.61
CA ALA A 266 -34.77 -5.98 6.97
C ALA A 266 -36.28 -5.67 7.07
N ALA A 267 -36.86 -5.03 6.06
CA ALA A 267 -38.32 -4.77 6.00
C ALA A 267 -39.11 -6.09 5.87
N ILE A 268 -38.64 -7.02 5.01
CA ILE A 268 -39.26 -8.35 4.88
C ILE A 268 -39.19 -9.10 6.22
N GLY A 269 -38.01 -9.10 6.87
CA GLY A 269 -37.86 -9.73 8.19
C GLY A 269 -38.80 -9.16 9.25
N ARG A 270 -38.96 -7.83 9.32
CA ARG A 270 -39.92 -7.17 10.21
C ARG A 270 -41.33 -7.54 9.86
N TRP A 271 -41.69 -7.53 8.57
CA TRP A 271 -43.03 -7.93 8.11
C TRP A 271 -43.37 -9.38 8.52
N CYS A 272 -42.45 -10.32 8.26
CA CYS A 272 -42.62 -11.71 8.71
C CYS A 272 -42.77 -11.82 10.22
N GLY A 273 -42.02 -11.04 11.01
CA GLY A 273 -42.15 -11.00 12.47
C GLY A 273 -43.52 -10.51 12.93
N VAL A 274 -44.03 -9.44 12.33
CA VAL A 274 -45.39 -8.91 12.64
C VAL A 274 -46.45 -9.92 12.22
N MET A 275 -46.34 -10.53 11.06
CA MET A 275 -47.30 -11.56 10.63
C MET A 275 -47.32 -12.78 11.57
N ASN A 276 -46.13 -13.21 12.01
CA ASN A 276 -46.01 -14.32 12.95
C ASN A 276 -46.65 -13.95 14.33
N LEU A 277 -46.35 -12.76 14.83
CA LEU A 277 -46.93 -12.26 16.09
C LEU A 277 -48.47 -12.18 16.00
N ASN A 278 -49.00 -11.60 14.91
CA ASN A 278 -50.43 -11.52 14.68
C ASN A 278 -51.10 -12.90 14.60
N ASN A 279 -50.45 -13.83 13.91
CA ASN A 279 -50.95 -15.20 13.78
C ASN A 279 -50.95 -15.92 15.14
N ASP A 280 -49.91 -15.75 15.93
CA ASP A 280 -49.79 -16.35 17.26
C ASP A 280 -50.88 -15.77 18.20
N GLU A 281 -50.99 -14.45 18.28
CA GLU A 281 -51.94 -13.81 19.20
C GLU A 281 -53.38 -13.91 18.75
N GLN A 282 -53.68 -13.64 17.49
CA GLN A 282 -55.08 -13.53 17.02
C GLN A 282 -55.68 -14.86 16.57
N VAL A 283 -54.88 -15.83 16.17
CA VAL A 283 -55.38 -17.13 15.69
C VAL A 283 -55.15 -18.21 16.74
N ILE A 284 -53.90 -18.39 17.17
CA ILE A 284 -53.59 -19.51 18.07
C ILE A 284 -54.07 -19.23 19.49
N ASN A 285 -53.58 -18.15 20.09
CA ASN A 285 -53.95 -17.80 21.49
C ASN A 285 -55.44 -17.47 21.63
N ALA A 286 -55.98 -16.67 20.71
CA ALA A 286 -57.42 -16.36 20.73
C ALA A 286 -58.28 -17.63 20.53
N GLY A 287 -57.82 -18.57 19.71
CA GLY A 287 -58.47 -19.89 19.53
C GLY A 287 -58.48 -20.72 20.82
N PHE A 288 -57.35 -20.77 21.52
CA PHE A 288 -57.25 -21.43 22.83
C PHE A 288 -58.14 -20.75 23.89
N ASP A 289 -58.13 -19.43 23.93
CA ASP A 289 -58.93 -18.67 24.88
C ASP A 289 -60.42 -18.83 24.61
N ALA A 290 -60.85 -18.79 23.37
CA ALA A 290 -62.24 -19.04 22.98
C ALA A 290 -62.69 -20.48 23.34
N THR A 291 -61.85 -21.46 23.07
CA THR A 291 -62.11 -22.86 23.42
C THR A 291 -62.20 -23.04 24.93
N SER A 292 -61.28 -22.47 25.69
CA SER A 292 -61.26 -22.49 27.16
C SER A 292 -62.50 -21.80 27.74
N ALA A 293 -62.89 -20.66 27.20
CA ALA A 293 -64.09 -19.95 27.60
C ALA A 293 -65.35 -20.77 27.26
N GLY A 294 -65.38 -21.38 26.09
CA GLY A 294 -66.47 -22.29 25.67
C GLY A 294 -66.59 -23.48 26.61
N LEU A 295 -65.46 -24.16 26.94
CA LEU A 295 -65.47 -25.26 27.91
C LEU A 295 -65.98 -24.82 29.32
N ARG A 296 -65.47 -23.66 29.80
CA ARG A 296 -65.89 -23.11 31.08
C ARG A 296 -67.36 -22.73 31.10
N SER A 297 -67.92 -22.17 30.01
CA SER A 297 -69.28 -21.83 29.87
C SER A 297 -70.25 -23.04 29.86
N SER A 298 -69.81 -24.06 29.07
CA SER A 298 -70.47 -25.36 28.98
C SER A 298 -70.49 -26.09 30.35
N GLY A 299 -69.30 -26.11 31.01
CA GLY A 299 -69.17 -26.69 32.35
C GLY A 299 -70.09 -25.98 33.38
N ARG A 300 -70.17 -24.62 33.32
CA ARG A 300 -71.10 -23.85 34.18
C ARG A 300 -72.56 -24.11 33.85
N ALA A 301 -72.89 -24.24 32.58
CA ALA A 301 -74.25 -24.59 32.18
C ALA A 301 -74.66 -26.00 32.68
N TYR A 302 -73.69 -26.92 32.53
CA TYR A 302 -73.92 -28.28 33.05
C TYR A 302 -74.06 -28.33 34.58
N ALA A 303 -73.18 -27.62 35.29
CA ALA A 303 -73.27 -27.54 36.75
C ALA A 303 -74.57 -26.87 37.26
N ARG A 304 -75.14 -25.89 36.54
CA ARG A 304 -76.42 -25.31 36.85
C ARG A 304 -77.58 -26.28 36.71
N ASN A 305 -77.48 -27.25 35.83
CA ASN A 305 -78.51 -28.27 35.67
C ASN A 305 -78.38 -29.38 36.75
N GLN A 306 -77.30 -29.41 37.49
CA GLN A 306 -77.13 -30.33 38.62
C GLN A 306 -77.67 -29.70 39.90
N THR A 307 -78.99 -29.45 39.97
CA THR A 307 -79.70 -28.82 41.11
C THR A 307 -79.94 -29.79 42.29
N GLY A 308 -79.62 -31.06 42.11
CA GLY A 308 -79.96 -32.09 43.13
C GLY A 308 -81.44 -32.47 43.16
N ASP A 309 -82.28 -31.83 42.33
CA ASP A 309 -83.68 -32.12 42.24
C ASP A 309 -83.97 -33.25 41.25
N ALA A 310 -84.35 -34.40 41.74
CA ALA A 310 -84.62 -35.58 40.92
C ALA A 310 -85.72 -35.35 39.84
N HIS A 311 -86.68 -34.47 40.14
CA HIS A 311 -87.75 -34.13 39.23
C HIS A 311 -87.32 -33.34 38.04
N GLY A 312 -86.37 -32.38 38.23
CA GLY A 312 -85.73 -31.63 37.17
C GLY A 312 -84.91 -32.53 36.24
N TYR A 313 -84.16 -33.52 36.76
CA TYR A 313 -83.44 -34.47 35.96
C TYR A 313 -84.36 -35.38 35.09
N LEU A 314 -85.46 -35.87 35.68
CA LEU A 314 -86.43 -36.67 34.94
C LEU A 314 -87.12 -35.83 33.85
N LEU A 315 -87.40 -34.58 34.08
CA LEU A 315 -87.95 -33.68 33.07
C LEU A 315 -86.98 -33.46 31.93
N THR A 316 -85.69 -33.25 32.22
CA THR A 316 -84.64 -33.05 31.23
C THR A 316 -84.48 -34.33 30.41
N LEU A 317 -84.44 -35.49 31.00
CA LEU A 317 -84.42 -36.80 30.32
C LEU A 317 -85.64 -37.00 29.40
N ALA A 318 -86.83 -36.64 29.90
CA ALA A 318 -88.09 -36.77 29.14
C ALA A 318 -88.12 -35.87 27.91
N VAL A 319 -87.69 -34.58 28.11
CA VAL A 319 -87.50 -33.64 26.98
C VAL A 319 -86.46 -34.10 25.99
N GLY A 320 -85.31 -34.58 26.45
CA GLY A 320 -84.22 -35.14 25.58
C GLY A 320 -84.74 -36.32 24.80
N PHE A 321 -85.45 -37.22 25.42
CA PHE A 321 -86.07 -38.37 24.74
C PHE A 321 -87.07 -37.94 23.68
N VAL A 322 -87.95 -36.98 23.95
CA VAL A 322 -88.90 -36.46 22.97
C VAL A 322 -88.18 -35.82 21.81
N VAL A 323 -87.12 -35.00 22.06
CA VAL A 323 -86.29 -34.44 21.01
C VAL A 323 -85.61 -35.50 20.15
N LEU A 324 -85.03 -36.53 20.77
CA LEU A 324 -84.47 -37.67 20.09
C LEU A 324 -85.47 -38.38 19.18
N VAL A 325 -86.66 -38.68 19.67
CA VAL A 325 -87.73 -39.31 18.88
C VAL A 325 -88.15 -38.43 17.71
N VAL A 326 -88.30 -37.14 17.91
CA VAL A 326 -88.64 -36.17 16.89
C VAL A 326 -87.53 -36.15 15.79
N VAL A 327 -86.27 -36.13 16.19
CA VAL A 327 -85.14 -36.15 15.26
C VAL A 327 -85.11 -37.45 14.47
N LEU A 328 -85.32 -38.60 15.12
CA LEU A 328 -85.38 -39.91 14.44
C LEU A 328 -86.60 -40.03 13.50
N VAL A 329 -87.77 -39.52 13.87
CA VAL A 329 -88.93 -39.55 13.00
C VAL A 329 -88.74 -38.62 11.78
N ILE A 330 -88.23 -37.42 12.01
CA ILE A 330 -88.01 -36.45 10.93
C ILE A 330 -86.76 -36.92 10.05
N GLY A 331 -85.72 -37.42 10.71
CA GLY A 331 -84.51 -37.87 10.00
C GLY A 331 -84.66 -39.22 9.28
N GLY A 332 -85.58 -40.10 9.77
CA GLY A 332 -85.90 -41.37 9.15
C GLY A 332 -86.97 -41.28 8.05
N ALA A 333 -87.48 -40.12 7.78
CA ALA A 333 -88.43 -39.81 6.71
C ALA A 333 -87.76 -39.32 5.39
N ARG A 334 -86.46 -39.53 5.28
CA ARG A 334 -85.70 -39.26 4.06
C ARG A 334 -85.14 -40.55 3.42
#